data_47e721a39156b1fdd8eab56f911bc270
#
_entry.id   47e721a39156b1fdd8eab56f911bc270
#
_cell.length_a   1.000
_cell.length_b   1.000
_cell.length_c   1.000
_cell.angle_alpha   90.00
_cell.angle_beta   90.00
_cell.angle_gamma   90.00
#
_symmetry.space_group_name_H-M   'P 1'
#
loop_
_entity.id
_entity.type
_entity.pdbx_description
1 polymer ?
#
loop_
_entity_poly.entity_id
_entity_poly.type
_entity_poly.pdbx_seq_one_letter_code
_entity_poly.pdbx_strand_id
1 'polypeptide(L)'
;MACGLGYLQGATLAQQTMIIQNMASGLTGMICDGGNHGCAMKGIVATDAAFRAVDLALKNVCISGIHGINGKNAEDTMRHMGLIASPGMVQTEKTIVEIMEQK
;
A
#
# COMPACT_ATOMS: atom_id res chain seq x y z
N MET A 1 7.31 4.94 5.21
CA MET A 1 8.37 5.47 4.32
C MET A 1 7.85 6.54 3.37
N ALA A 2 6.85 6.29 2.51
CA ALA A 2 6.41 7.25 1.49
C ALA A 2 6.03 8.63 2.06
N CYS A 3 5.23 8.69 3.13
CA CYS A 3 4.89 9.96 3.77
C CYS A 3 6.10 10.69 4.35
N GLY A 4 7.08 9.96 4.92
CA GLY A 4 8.34 10.56 5.38
C GLY A 4 9.16 11.16 4.24
N LEU A 5 9.24 10.43 3.11
CA LEU A 5 9.90 10.95 1.90
C LEU A 5 9.18 12.20 1.37
N GLY A 6 7.85 12.17 1.33
CA GLY A 6 7.04 13.34 0.94
C GLY A 6 7.26 14.53 1.86
N TYR A 7 7.30 14.30 3.16
CA TYR A 7 7.60 15.34 4.15
C TYR A 7 8.96 15.99 3.89
N LEU A 8 10.00 15.20 3.67
CA LEU A 8 11.35 15.71 3.36
C LEU A 8 11.40 16.51 2.06
N GLN A 9 10.51 16.24 1.12
CA GLN A 9 10.39 16.96 -0.16
C GLN A 9 9.39 18.12 -0.11
N GLY A 10 8.87 18.46 1.06
CA GLY A 10 7.99 19.61 1.26
C GLY A 10 6.53 19.36 0.90
N ALA A 11 6.05 18.11 0.89
CA ALA A 11 4.65 17.80 0.64
C ALA A 11 3.74 18.47 1.67
N THR A 12 2.66 19.07 1.19
CA THR A 12 1.57 19.60 2.03
C THR A 12 0.77 18.47 2.68
N LEU A 13 -0.06 18.78 3.68
CA LEU A 13 -0.94 17.78 4.30
C LEU A 13 -1.88 17.12 3.28
N ALA A 14 -2.41 17.91 2.35
CA ALA A 14 -3.24 17.37 1.25
C ALA A 14 -2.44 16.40 0.36
N GLN A 15 -1.19 16.73 0.04
CA GLN A 15 -0.31 15.86 -0.73
C GLN A 15 0.09 14.60 0.05
N GLN A 16 0.19 14.65 1.38
CA GLN A 16 0.38 13.45 2.21
C GLN A 16 -0.80 12.48 2.06
N THR A 17 -2.03 12.98 2.04
CA THR A 17 -3.21 12.15 1.76
C THR A 17 -3.13 11.53 0.35
N MET A 18 -2.72 12.29 -0.65
CA MET A 18 -2.52 11.78 -2.02
C MET A 18 -1.46 10.67 -2.07
N ILE A 19 -0.37 10.79 -1.31
CA ILE A 19 0.66 9.77 -1.20
C ILE A 19 0.06 8.46 -0.66
N ILE A 20 -0.74 8.54 0.41
CA ILE A 20 -1.40 7.38 0.99
C ILE A 20 -2.35 6.72 -0.02
N GLN A 21 -3.14 7.51 -0.74
CA GLN A 21 -4.06 7.02 -1.76
C GLN A 21 -3.33 6.33 -2.92
N ASN A 22 -2.23 6.91 -3.40
CA ASN A 22 -1.40 6.32 -4.46
C ASN A 22 -0.79 4.99 -4.01
N MET A 23 -0.25 4.94 -2.79
CA MET A 23 0.33 3.72 -2.21
C MET A 23 -0.72 2.63 -1.99
N ALA A 24 -1.88 3.00 -1.44
CA ALA A 24 -2.97 2.06 -1.18
C ALA A 24 -3.48 1.42 -2.48
N SER A 25 -3.66 2.22 -3.53
CA SER A 25 -4.11 1.73 -4.83
C SER A 25 -3.11 0.79 -5.50
N GLY A 26 -1.81 1.01 -5.28
CA GLY A 26 -0.76 0.25 -5.95
C GLY A 26 -0.33 -1.03 -5.24
N LEU A 27 -0.42 -1.06 -3.90
CA LEU A 27 0.23 -2.12 -3.11
C LEU A 27 -0.68 -2.88 -2.13
N THR A 28 -1.93 -2.45 -1.93
CA THR A 28 -2.83 -3.18 -1.03
C THR A 28 -3.08 -4.59 -1.56
N GLY A 29 -2.96 -5.58 -0.68
CA GLY A 29 -3.14 -6.99 -1.04
C GLY A 29 -1.85 -7.71 -1.41
N MET A 30 -0.69 -7.12 -1.17
CA MET A 30 0.58 -7.82 -1.30
C MET A 30 0.66 -8.95 -0.28
N ILE A 31 0.76 -10.19 -0.78
CA ILE A 31 0.75 -11.38 0.08
C ILE A 31 2.00 -11.49 0.95
N CYS A 32 1.84 -12.11 2.12
CA CYS A 32 2.94 -12.61 2.94
C CYS A 32 3.01 -14.15 2.79
N ASP A 33 4.13 -14.65 2.28
CA ASP A 33 4.36 -16.08 2.04
C ASP A 33 5.52 -16.65 2.87
N GLY A 34 5.64 -16.13 4.10
CA GLY A 34 6.63 -16.55 5.09
C GLY A 34 8.02 -15.94 4.87
N GLY A 35 8.64 -15.32 5.87
CA GLY A 35 9.87 -14.54 5.81
C GLY A 35 11.02 -15.14 4.98
N ASN A 36 11.05 -14.89 3.68
CA ASN A 36 11.98 -15.43 2.70
C ASN A 36 12.57 -14.34 1.80
N HIS A 37 13.39 -14.72 0.81
CA HIS A 37 13.99 -13.79 -0.15
C HIS A 37 12.96 -12.98 -0.95
N GLY A 38 11.75 -13.50 -1.14
CA GLY A 38 10.63 -12.77 -1.75
C GLY A 38 10.21 -11.55 -0.95
N CYS A 39 10.39 -11.56 0.38
CA CYS A 39 10.14 -10.39 1.21
C CYS A 39 11.07 -9.22 0.88
N ALA A 40 12.34 -9.50 0.53
CA ALA A 40 13.26 -8.47 0.05
C ALA A 40 12.77 -7.87 -1.28
N MET A 41 12.28 -8.69 -2.20
CA MET A 41 11.69 -8.21 -3.46
C MET A 41 10.44 -7.35 -3.21
N LYS A 42 9.57 -7.72 -2.27
CA LYS A 42 8.41 -6.91 -1.88
C LYS A 42 8.85 -5.55 -1.32
N GLY A 43 9.93 -5.53 -0.52
CA GLY A 43 10.53 -4.29 -0.01
C GLY A 43 11.05 -3.38 -1.14
N ILE A 44 11.70 -3.94 -2.15
CA ILE A 44 12.17 -3.21 -3.33
C ILE A 44 10.97 -2.61 -4.08
N VAL A 45 9.97 -3.42 -4.39
CA VAL A 45 8.75 -2.97 -5.09
C VAL A 45 8.05 -1.86 -4.31
N ALA A 46 7.90 -2.01 -2.99
CA ALA A 46 7.27 -1.00 -2.15
C ALA A 46 8.09 0.29 -2.10
N THR A 47 9.41 0.21 -2.13
CA THR A 47 10.31 1.37 -2.18
C THR A 47 10.17 2.11 -3.51
N ASP A 48 10.21 1.41 -4.63
CA ASP A 48 10.02 2.01 -5.96
C ASP A 48 8.65 2.68 -6.07
N ALA A 49 7.61 2.02 -5.59
CA ALA A 49 6.26 2.57 -5.56
C ALA A 49 6.18 3.84 -4.71
N ALA A 50 6.88 3.91 -3.57
CA ALA A 50 6.90 5.08 -2.71
C ALA A 50 7.49 6.32 -3.42
N PHE A 51 8.59 6.19 -4.14
CA PHE A 51 9.16 7.30 -4.92
C PHE A 51 8.18 7.79 -5.99
N ARG A 52 7.53 6.89 -6.70
CA ARG A 52 6.52 7.24 -7.73
C ARG A 52 5.28 7.89 -7.10
N ALA A 53 4.79 7.35 -5.99
CA ALA A 53 3.63 7.90 -5.28
C ALA A 53 3.88 9.33 -4.80
N VAL A 54 5.08 9.61 -4.29
CA VAL A 54 5.49 10.95 -3.85
C VAL A 54 5.63 11.89 -5.03
N ASP A 55 6.32 11.49 -6.10
CA ASP A 55 6.51 12.33 -7.29
C ASP A 55 5.16 12.75 -7.91
N LEU A 56 4.22 11.82 -8.02
CA LEU A 56 2.86 12.10 -8.49
C LEU A 56 2.12 13.08 -7.55
N ALA A 57 2.15 12.81 -6.25
CA ALA A 57 1.46 13.64 -5.27
C ALA A 57 1.99 15.08 -5.21
N LEU A 58 3.31 15.28 -5.35
CA LEU A 58 3.91 16.61 -5.43
C LEU A 58 3.46 17.38 -6.66
N LYS A 59 3.02 16.69 -7.71
CA LYS A 59 2.38 17.25 -8.90
C LYS A 59 0.85 17.33 -8.80
N ASN A 60 0.30 17.10 -7.61
CA ASN A 60 -1.14 17.03 -7.32
C ASN A 60 -1.88 15.94 -8.14
N VAL A 61 -1.19 14.82 -8.41
CA VAL A 61 -1.76 13.66 -9.10
C VAL A 61 -1.95 12.53 -8.11
N CYS A 62 -3.17 12.03 -7.98
CA CYS A 62 -3.49 10.88 -7.14
C CYS A 62 -4.65 10.05 -7.71
N ILE A 63 -4.73 8.82 -7.24
CA ILE A 63 -5.91 7.99 -7.41
C ILE A 63 -6.94 8.44 -6.38
N SER A 64 -8.03 9.05 -6.83
CA SER A 64 -8.97 9.69 -5.91
C SER A 64 -9.81 8.69 -5.11
N GLY A 65 -10.48 9.19 -4.05
CA GLY A 65 -11.33 8.39 -3.17
C GLY A 65 -12.61 7.82 -3.81
N ILE A 66 -12.87 8.12 -5.08
CA ILE A 66 -13.96 7.48 -5.84
C ILE A 66 -13.52 6.20 -6.55
N HIS A 67 -12.23 5.87 -6.53
CA HIS A 67 -11.69 4.71 -7.21
C HIS A 67 -11.26 3.61 -6.21
N GLY A 68 -11.68 2.40 -6.51
CA GLY A 68 -11.23 1.20 -5.80
C GLY A 68 -11.48 1.27 -4.29
N ILE A 69 -10.44 1.00 -3.52
CA ILE A 69 -10.50 0.97 -2.06
C ILE A 69 -10.18 2.31 -1.39
N ASN A 70 -9.80 3.32 -2.15
CA ASN A 70 -9.51 4.63 -1.57
C ASN A 70 -10.77 5.21 -0.90
N GLY A 71 -10.58 5.87 0.22
CA GLY A 71 -11.62 6.55 0.98
C GLY A 71 -11.61 8.06 0.75
N LYS A 72 -12.50 8.75 1.46
CA LYS A 72 -12.63 10.22 1.39
C LYS A 72 -11.39 10.94 1.97
N ASN A 73 -10.68 10.28 2.87
CA ASN A 73 -9.50 10.79 3.55
C ASN A 73 -8.50 9.65 3.80
N ALA A 74 -7.36 9.97 4.40
CA ALA A 74 -6.31 8.99 4.69
C ALA A 74 -6.78 7.90 5.65
N GLU A 75 -7.53 8.25 6.67
CA GLU A 75 -8.03 7.33 7.70
C GLU A 75 -9.01 6.32 7.10
N ASP A 76 -9.95 6.78 6.26
CA ASP A 76 -10.86 5.89 5.55
C ASP A 76 -10.11 4.93 4.62
N THR A 77 -9.11 5.43 3.89
CA THR A 77 -8.26 4.60 3.03
C THR A 77 -7.54 3.52 3.84
N MET A 78 -6.92 3.89 4.96
CA MET A 78 -6.23 2.92 5.83
C MET A 78 -7.20 1.92 6.45
N ARG A 79 -8.40 2.34 6.83
CA ARG A 79 -9.45 1.43 7.32
C ARG A 79 -9.87 0.42 6.25
N HIS A 80 -10.03 0.85 5.01
CA HIS A 80 -10.36 -0.05 3.89
C HIS A 80 -9.23 -1.06 3.61
N MET A 81 -7.96 -0.63 3.69
CA MET A 81 -6.81 -1.54 3.62
C MET A 81 -6.87 -2.59 4.74
N GLY A 82 -7.24 -2.18 5.96
CA GLY A 82 -7.45 -3.09 7.09
C GLY A 82 -8.52 -4.14 6.82
N LEU A 83 -9.63 -3.75 6.18
CA LEU A 83 -10.70 -4.68 5.80
C LEU A 83 -10.27 -5.67 4.70
N ILE A 84 -9.44 -5.24 3.76
CA ILE A 84 -8.81 -6.14 2.77
C ILE A 84 -7.91 -7.17 3.49
N ALA A 85 -7.10 -6.72 4.44
CA ALA A 85 -6.23 -7.63 5.20
C ALA A 85 -7.03 -8.60 6.06
N SER A 86 -8.01 -8.10 6.83
CA SER A 86 -8.86 -8.90 7.71
C SER A 86 -10.27 -8.30 7.76
N PRO A 87 -11.34 -9.03 7.33
CA PRO A 87 -11.35 -10.48 7.03
C PRO A 87 -10.94 -10.86 5.59
N GLY A 88 -10.69 -9.89 4.70
CA GLY A 88 -10.59 -10.15 3.26
C GLY A 88 -9.54 -11.21 2.87
N MET A 89 -8.34 -11.16 3.44
CA MET A 89 -7.24 -12.06 3.07
C MET A 89 -7.07 -13.28 3.98
N VAL A 90 -7.95 -13.51 4.95
CA VAL A 90 -7.81 -14.64 5.88
C VAL A 90 -7.78 -15.98 5.15
N GLN A 91 -8.63 -16.17 4.15
CA GLN A 91 -8.62 -17.40 3.35
C GLN A 91 -7.39 -17.50 2.45
N THR A 92 -6.89 -16.38 1.94
CA THR A 92 -5.64 -16.31 1.17
C THR A 92 -4.46 -16.79 2.03
N GLU A 93 -4.35 -16.30 3.26
CA GLU A 93 -3.29 -16.73 4.20
C GLU A 93 -3.36 -18.23 4.49
N LYS A 94 -4.55 -18.80 4.72
CA LYS A 94 -4.71 -20.25 4.90
C LYS A 94 -4.22 -21.03 3.68
N THR A 95 -4.60 -20.59 2.48
CA THR A 95 -4.15 -21.24 1.24
C THR A 95 -2.64 -21.15 1.06
N ILE A 96 -2.02 -20.03 1.43
CA ILE A 96 -0.55 -19.89 1.39
C ILE A 96 0.12 -20.90 2.33
N VAL A 97 -0.39 -21.05 3.56
CA VAL A 97 0.13 -22.03 4.52
C VAL A 97 0.02 -23.46 3.97
N GLU A 98 -1.16 -23.82 3.41
CA GLU A 98 -1.37 -25.13 2.79
C GLU A 98 -0.38 -25.42 1.65
N ILE A 99 -0.08 -24.41 0.80
CA ILE A 99 0.92 -24.52 -0.26
C ILE A 99 2.33 -24.73 0.32
N MET A 100 2.65 -24.01 1.37
CA MET A 100 3.97 -24.12 2.03
C MET A 100 4.18 -25.48 2.70
N GLU A 101 3.14 -26.05 3.30
CA GLU A 101 3.17 -27.37 3.95
C GLU A 101 3.36 -28.54 2.96
N GLN A 102 3.10 -28.32 1.67
CA GLN A 102 3.26 -29.32 0.62
C GLN A 102 4.68 -29.40 0.04
N LYS A 103 5.57 -28.55 0.49
CA LYS A 103 6.96 -28.45 -0.01
C LYS A 103 7.94 -29.13 0.93
#